data_8254b868161f69e22b21bbe25e397c3c
#
_entry.id   8254b868161f69e22b21bbe25e397c3c
#
_cell.length_a   1.000
_cell.length_b   1.000
_cell.length_c   1.000
_cell.angle_alpha   90.00
_cell.angle_beta   90.00
_cell.angle_gamma   90.00
#
_symmetry.space_group_name_H-M   'P 1'
#
loop_
_entity.id
_entity.type
_entity.pdbx_description
1 polymer ?
#
loop_
_entity_poly.entity_id
_entity_poly.type
_entity_poly.pdbx_seq_one_letter_code
_entity_poly.pdbx_strand_id
1 'polypeptide(L)'
;MMLSLDCIVDKLIVEKTTPEHCFDLAPRLKSIDRYELALWGLDPLLALLQPFRFTRRKNIHTFTILTESKQEVVAIFGAVPTRNNHKIGTIWFLASDLLDKHYAYFLKRNKKWLHYLEENYDYLCNY
;
A
#
# COMPACT_ATOMS: atom_id res chain seq x y z
N MET A 1 -23.30 20.91 -21.42
CA MET A 1 -23.51 19.80 -20.55
C MET A 1 -22.26 19.50 -19.77
N MET A 2 -22.38 19.39 -18.52
CA MET A 2 -21.24 19.12 -17.73
C MET A 2 -21.15 17.65 -17.42
N LEU A 3 -20.15 17.03 -17.96
CA LEU A 3 -19.82 15.70 -17.51
C LEU A 3 -19.37 15.80 -16.08
N SER A 4 -20.03 15.07 -15.21
CA SER A 4 -19.55 14.96 -13.87
C SER A 4 -18.12 14.46 -13.89
N LEU A 5 -17.24 15.13 -13.18
CA LEU A 5 -15.87 14.64 -13.00
C LEU A 5 -15.86 13.25 -12.41
N ASP A 6 -16.90 12.91 -11.64
CA ASP A 6 -17.04 11.60 -11.05
C ASP A 6 -17.18 10.49 -12.09
N CYS A 7 -17.66 10.82 -13.31
CA CYS A 7 -17.74 9.85 -14.39
C CYS A 7 -16.37 9.60 -15.01
N ILE A 8 -15.43 10.51 -14.82
CA ILE A 8 -14.12 10.44 -15.45
C ILE A 8 -13.07 9.95 -14.43
N VAL A 9 -13.27 10.30 -13.17
CA VAL A 9 -12.34 9.93 -12.11
C VAL A 9 -12.57 8.46 -11.74
N ASP A 10 -11.54 7.66 -11.96
CA ASP A 10 -11.57 6.26 -11.61
C ASP A 10 -11.61 6.10 -10.09
N LYS A 11 -12.45 5.19 -9.63
CA LYS A 11 -12.52 4.87 -8.21
C LYS A 11 -11.36 3.98 -7.82
N LEU A 12 -10.98 4.06 -6.56
CA LEU A 12 -9.96 3.19 -6.01
C LEU A 12 -10.62 2.12 -5.16
N ILE A 13 -10.12 0.90 -5.29
CA ILE A 13 -10.57 -0.21 -4.46
C ILE A 13 -9.38 -0.78 -3.70
N VAL A 14 -9.66 -1.47 -2.60
CA VAL A 14 -8.63 -2.07 -1.76
C VAL A 14 -8.85 -3.56 -1.71
N GLU A 15 -7.79 -4.32 -1.96
CA GLU A 15 -7.80 -5.79 -1.91
C GLU A 15 -6.60 -6.26 -1.12
N LYS A 16 -6.65 -7.52 -0.67
CA LYS A 16 -5.46 -8.15 -0.11
C LYS A 16 -4.38 -8.23 -1.18
N THR A 17 -3.15 -7.95 -0.81
CA THR A 17 -2.03 -7.97 -1.74
C THR A 17 -1.75 -9.40 -2.21
N THR A 18 -1.52 -9.54 -3.51
CA THR A 18 -1.06 -10.78 -4.13
C THR A 18 0.36 -10.56 -4.66
N PRO A 19 1.12 -11.65 -4.90
CA PRO A 19 2.43 -11.50 -5.52
C PRO A 19 2.39 -10.76 -6.85
N GLU A 20 1.33 -10.94 -7.63
CA GLU A 20 1.14 -10.26 -8.92
C GLU A 20 1.08 -8.75 -8.75
N HIS A 21 0.45 -8.28 -7.67
CA HIS A 21 0.42 -6.85 -7.35
C HIS A 21 1.84 -6.32 -7.14
N CYS A 22 2.69 -7.11 -6.49
CA CYS A 22 4.08 -6.72 -6.24
C CYS A 22 4.88 -6.64 -7.53
N PHE A 23 4.69 -7.61 -8.42
CA PHE A 23 5.35 -7.60 -9.72
C PHE A 23 4.93 -6.40 -10.56
N ASP A 24 3.66 -6.00 -10.46
CA ASP A 24 3.16 -4.85 -11.20
C ASP A 24 3.73 -3.54 -10.65
N LEU A 25 3.75 -3.39 -9.34
CA LEU A 25 4.16 -2.13 -8.71
C LEU A 25 5.66 -1.91 -8.72
N ALA A 26 6.45 -2.95 -8.48
CA ALA A 26 7.89 -2.79 -8.27
C ALA A 26 8.58 -1.94 -9.35
N PRO A 27 8.38 -2.20 -10.66
CA PRO A 27 9.04 -1.40 -11.69
C PRO A 27 8.45 0.00 -11.85
N ARG A 28 7.29 0.26 -11.26
CA ARG A 28 6.56 1.54 -11.41
C ARG A 28 6.52 2.36 -10.14
N LEU A 29 7.35 2.03 -9.14
CA LEU A 29 7.41 2.81 -7.91
C LEU A 29 7.80 4.26 -8.19
N LYS A 30 7.18 5.17 -7.41
CA LYS A 30 7.56 6.59 -7.45
C LYS A 30 9.05 6.73 -7.15
N SER A 31 9.65 7.74 -7.75
CA SER A 31 11.08 8.01 -7.57
C SER A 31 11.49 8.15 -6.11
N ILE A 32 10.66 8.84 -5.32
CA ILE A 32 10.96 9.06 -3.91
C ILE A 32 10.97 7.74 -3.12
N ASP A 33 10.00 6.87 -3.40
CA ASP A 33 9.91 5.57 -2.72
C ASP A 33 11.07 4.67 -3.11
N ARG A 34 11.41 4.67 -4.39
CA ARG A 34 12.56 3.91 -4.90
C ARG A 34 13.86 4.38 -4.25
N TYR A 35 14.01 5.70 -4.13
CA TYR A 35 15.18 6.29 -3.50
C TYR A 35 15.29 5.88 -2.03
N GLU A 36 14.19 5.93 -1.30
CA GLU A 36 14.17 5.54 0.11
C GLU A 36 14.56 4.08 0.30
N LEU A 37 14.03 3.19 -0.54
CA LEU A 37 14.39 1.77 -0.47
C LEU A 37 15.88 1.57 -0.76
N ALA A 38 16.42 2.32 -1.73
CA ALA A 38 17.83 2.24 -2.06
C ALA A 38 18.73 2.68 -0.90
N LEU A 39 18.30 3.68 -0.13
CA LEU A 39 19.03 4.13 1.05
C LEU A 39 19.17 3.01 2.09
N TRP A 40 18.21 2.10 2.15
CA TRP A 40 18.23 0.96 3.06
C TRP A 40 18.83 -0.29 2.41
N GLY A 41 19.32 -0.18 1.16
CA GLY A 41 19.87 -1.31 0.42
C GLY A 41 18.82 -2.34 0.03
N LEU A 42 17.57 -1.91 -0.12
CA LEU A 42 16.46 -2.81 -0.44
C LEU A 42 16.08 -2.75 -1.90
N ASP A 43 15.95 -3.94 -2.51
CA ASP A 43 15.38 -4.06 -3.84
C ASP A 43 13.85 -3.89 -3.77
N PRO A 44 13.24 -3.10 -4.65
CA PRO A 44 11.79 -2.85 -4.60
C PRO A 44 10.94 -4.12 -4.60
N LEU A 45 11.21 -5.04 -5.50
CA LEU A 45 10.42 -6.27 -5.59
C LEU A 45 10.58 -7.13 -4.34
N LEU A 46 11.81 -7.30 -3.87
CA LEU A 46 12.06 -8.09 -2.68
C LEU A 46 11.41 -7.48 -1.44
N ALA A 47 11.42 -6.15 -1.34
CA ALA A 47 10.76 -5.46 -0.25
C ALA A 47 9.25 -5.72 -0.26
N LEU A 48 8.62 -5.61 -1.43
CA LEU A 48 7.19 -5.85 -1.58
C LEU A 48 6.80 -7.31 -1.34
N LEU A 49 7.67 -8.25 -1.71
CA LEU A 49 7.41 -9.68 -1.54
C LEU A 49 7.70 -10.18 -0.13
N GLN A 50 8.34 -9.37 0.70
CA GLN A 50 8.76 -9.79 2.03
C GLN A 50 7.63 -10.40 2.87
N PRO A 51 6.40 -9.84 2.89
CA PRO A 51 5.31 -10.46 3.66
C PRO A 51 4.99 -11.89 3.26
N PHE A 52 5.21 -12.25 2.00
CA PHE A 52 4.92 -13.60 1.50
C PHE A 52 5.99 -14.61 1.92
N ARG A 53 7.16 -14.15 2.35
CA ARG A 53 8.23 -15.02 2.84
C ARG A 53 7.98 -15.50 4.26
N PHE A 54 7.14 -14.78 4.99
CA PHE A 54 6.88 -15.06 6.41
C PHE A 54 5.45 -15.55 6.59
N THR A 55 5.07 -16.58 5.84
CA THR A 55 3.71 -17.14 5.84
C THR A 55 3.22 -17.59 7.21
N ARG A 56 4.14 -17.83 8.14
CA ARG A 56 3.80 -18.26 9.51
C ARG A 56 3.43 -17.10 10.43
N ARG A 57 3.70 -15.84 10.02
CA ARG A 57 3.36 -14.68 10.83
C ARG A 57 1.97 -14.22 10.48
N LYS A 58 1.01 -14.52 11.34
CA LYS A 58 -0.39 -14.12 11.14
C LYS A 58 -0.61 -12.63 11.24
N ASN A 59 0.40 -11.85 11.68
CA ASN A 59 0.29 -10.43 11.95
C ASN A 59 0.79 -9.53 10.82
N ILE A 60 1.19 -10.11 9.69
CA ILE A 60 1.63 -9.31 8.56
C ILE A 60 0.47 -9.18 7.60
N HIS A 61 -0.05 -7.95 7.52
CA HIS A 61 -1.18 -7.65 6.65
C HIS A 61 -0.76 -6.62 5.63
N THR A 62 -0.98 -6.93 4.36
CA THR A 62 -0.69 -6.02 3.26
C THR A 62 -1.91 -5.91 2.37
N PHE A 63 -2.16 -4.69 1.92
CA PHE A 63 -3.29 -4.36 1.09
C PHE A 63 -2.84 -3.58 -0.12
N THR A 64 -3.54 -3.79 -1.23
CA THR A 64 -3.25 -3.12 -2.49
C THR A 64 -4.38 -2.19 -2.85
N ILE A 65 -4.04 -0.98 -3.23
CA ILE A 65 -4.97 0.00 -3.77
C ILE A 65 -4.88 -0.08 -5.29
N LEU A 66 -6.03 -0.33 -5.91
CA LEU A 66 -6.13 -0.52 -7.36
C LEU A 66 -7.12 0.48 -7.95
N THR A 67 -6.92 0.85 -9.21
CA THR A 67 -7.97 1.51 -9.96
C THR A 67 -9.07 0.50 -10.25
N GLU A 68 -10.32 0.91 -10.08
CA GLU A 68 -11.46 0.00 -10.28
C GLU A 68 -11.58 -0.45 -11.73
N SER A 69 -11.40 0.47 -12.67
CA SER A 69 -11.64 0.18 -14.08
C SER A 69 -10.57 -0.71 -14.71
N LYS A 70 -9.31 -0.43 -14.45
CA LYS A 70 -8.19 -1.12 -15.11
C LYS A 70 -7.41 -2.06 -14.22
N GLN A 71 -7.75 -2.11 -12.95
CA GLN A 71 -7.05 -2.95 -11.97
C GLN A 71 -5.54 -2.65 -11.91
N GLU A 72 -5.17 -1.39 -12.15
CA GLU A 72 -3.77 -0.97 -12.06
C GLU A 72 -3.40 -0.71 -10.61
N VAL A 73 -2.22 -1.14 -10.18
CA VAL A 73 -1.77 -0.93 -8.82
C VAL A 73 -1.38 0.53 -8.62
N VAL A 74 -2.09 1.19 -7.71
CA VAL A 74 -1.80 2.57 -7.30
C VAL A 74 -0.78 2.57 -6.18
N ALA A 75 -0.97 1.70 -5.19
CA ALA A 75 -0.08 1.61 -4.04
C ALA A 75 -0.28 0.28 -3.31
N ILE A 76 0.71 -0.09 -2.52
CA ILE A 76 0.61 -1.21 -1.60
C ILE A 76 0.99 -0.67 -0.22
N PHE A 77 0.21 -1.02 0.79
CA PHE A 77 0.47 -0.59 2.16
C PHE A 77 0.27 -1.75 3.11
N GLY A 78 0.86 -1.61 4.27
CA GLY A 78 0.73 -2.64 5.28
C GLY A 78 1.28 -2.21 6.62
N ALA A 79 1.29 -3.16 7.54
CA ALA A 79 1.89 -2.96 8.84
C ALA A 79 2.64 -4.22 9.22
N VAL A 80 3.76 -4.03 9.91
CA VAL A 80 4.53 -5.13 10.46
C VAL A 80 4.65 -4.92 11.97
N PRO A 81 4.66 -6.00 12.76
CA PRO A 81 4.83 -5.85 14.20
C PRO A 81 6.21 -5.29 14.52
N THR A 82 6.27 -4.40 15.51
CA THR A 82 7.57 -3.91 15.95
C THR A 82 8.33 -5.05 16.64
N ARG A 83 9.66 -4.95 16.57
CA ARG A 83 10.52 -6.00 17.11
C ARG A 83 10.31 -6.24 18.60
N ASN A 84 10.06 -5.18 19.36
CA ASN A 84 9.99 -5.24 20.82
C ASN A 84 8.56 -5.38 21.35
N ASN A 85 7.54 -5.09 20.55
CA ASN A 85 6.16 -5.19 20.98
C ASN A 85 5.25 -5.51 19.80
N HIS A 86 4.73 -6.74 19.77
CA HIS A 86 3.88 -7.23 18.69
C HIS A 86 2.51 -6.55 18.63
N LYS A 87 2.12 -5.81 19.67
CA LYS A 87 0.86 -5.08 19.70
C LYS A 87 0.96 -3.73 18.98
N ILE A 88 2.19 -3.29 18.67
CA ILE A 88 2.43 -2.06 17.95
C ILE A 88 2.82 -2.44 16.52
N GLY A 89 2.06 -1.91 15.55
CA GLY A 89 2.35 -2.10 14.13
C GLY A 89 3.03 -0.88 13.54
N THR A 90 4.05 -1.10 12.74
CA THR A 90 4.71 -0.05 11.96
C THR A 90 4.12 -0.04 10.56
N ILE A 91 3.53 1.08 10.17
CA ILE A 91 2.91 1.24 8.86
C ILE A 91 3.96 1.55 7.80
N TRP A 92 3.81 0.93 6.64
CA TRP A 92 4.60 1.27 5.47
C TRP A 92 3.68 1.46 4.27
N PHE A 93 4.14 2.23 3.29
CA PHE A 93 3.34 2.61 2.13
C PHE A 93 4.26 2.86 0.94
N LEU A 94 4.04 2.14 -0.15
CA LEU A 94 4.81 2.30 -1.38
C LEU A 94 3.83 2.51 -2.54
N ALA A 95 4.11 3.48 -3.39
CA ALA A 95 3.15 3.90 -4.40
C ALA A 95 3.77 4.06 -5.79
N SER A 96 2.89 4.00 -6.79
CA SER A 96 3.22 4.40 -8.16
C SER A 96 2.82 5.86 -8.36
N ASP A 97 3.20 6.42 -9.52
CA ASP A 97 2.81 7.79 -9.88
C ASP A 97 1.30 7.94 -10.06
N LEU A 98 0.56 6.83 -10.19
CA LEU A 98 -0.89 6.88 -10.24
C LEU A 98 -1.50 7.49 -8.97
N LEU A 99 -0.80 7.40 -7.84
CA LEU A 99 -1.27 8.02 -6.61
C LEU A 99 -1.50 9.51 -6.79
N ASP A 100 -0.62 10.19 -7.52
CA ASP A 100 -0.73 11.62 -7.72
C ASP A 100 -2.01 12.00 -8.46
N LYS A 101 -2.45 11.16 -9.39
CA LYS A 101 -3.69 11.37 -10.14
C LYS A 101 -4.94 11.16 -9.29
N HIS A 102 -4.84 10.34 -8.26
CA HIS A 102 -5.98 9.96 -7.42
C HIS A 102 -5.83 10.48 -5.99
N TYR A 103 -4.97 11.48 -5.79
CA TYR A 103 -4.57 11.92 -4.45
C TYR A 103 -5.75 12.40 -3.61
N ALA A 104 -6.65 13.19 -4.21
CA ALA A 104 -7.82 13.70 -3.49
C ALA A 104 -8.74 12.57 -3.01
N TYR A 105 -8.95 11.57 -3.86
CA TYR A 105 -9.75 10.41 -3.52
C TYR A 105 -9.08 9.62 -2.40
N PHE A 106 -7.76 9.43 -2.51
CA PHE A 106 -6.97 8.75 -1.50
C PHE A 106 -7.10 9.43 -0.14
N LEU A 107 -6.94 10.76 -0.09
CA LEU A 107 -7.02 11.51 1.16
C LEU A 107 -8.36 11.36 1.86
N LYS A 108 -9.44 11.32 1.09
CA LYS A 108 -10.77 11.18 1.66
C LYS A 108 -11.01 9.80 2.28
N ARG A 109 -10.27 8.80 1.84
CA ARG A 109 -10.52 7.42 2.20
C ARG A 109 -9.42 6.77 3.02
N ASN A 110 -8.31 7.46 3.25
CA ASN A 110 -7.17 6.83 3.90
C ASN A 110 -7.48 6.36 5.33
N LYS A 111 -8.32 7.10 6.06
CA LYS A 111 -8.72 6.68 7.42
C LYS A 111 -9.46 5.34 7.38
N LYS A 112 -10.35 5.17 6.41
CA LYS A 112 -11.08 3.92 6.24
C LYS A 112 -10.13 2.76 5.96
N TRP A 113 -9.14 2.99 5.13
CA TRP A 113 -8.17 1.93 4.78
C TRP A 113 -7.26 1.58 5.96
N LEU A 114 -6.94 2.54 6.80
CA LEU A 114 -6.15 2.27 8.01
C LEU A 114 -6.87 1.33 8.98
N HIS A 115 -8.20 1.33 8.97
CA HIS A 115 -8.96 0.41 9.82
C HIS A 115 -8.66 -1.06 9.51
N TYR A 116 -8.29 -1.37 8.27
CA TYR A 116 -7.90 -2.74 7.92
C TYR A 116 -6.67 -3.18 8.70
N LEU A 117 -5.81 -2.25 9.07
CA LEU A 117 -4.61 -2.54 9.84
C LEU A 117 -4.85 -2.49 11.35
N GLU A 118 -5.75 -1.62 11.80
CA GLU A 118 -6.01 -1.41 13.22
C GLU A 118 -6.54 -2.64 13.94
N GLU A 119 -7.23 -3.52 13.23
CA GLU A 119 -7.83 -4.72 13.83
C GLU A 119 -6.80 -5.66 14.45
N ASN A 120 -5.54 -5.55 14.04
CA ASN A 120 -4.48 -6.48 14.42
C ASN A 120 -3.46 -5.89 15.39
N TYR A 121 -3.59 -4.60 15.69
CA TYR A 121 -2.63 -3.88 16.53
C TYR A 121 -3.35 -2.95 17.48
N ASP A 122 -2.85 -2.82 18.70
CA ASP A 122 -3.37 -1.84 19.65
C ASP A 122 -2.96 -0.44 19.26
N TYR A 123 -1.76 -0.31 18.66
CA TYR A 123 -1.23 0.96 18.21
C TYR A 123 -0.58 0.80 16.85
N LEU A 124 -0.71 1.83 16.01
CA LEU A 124 -0.03 1.92 14.75
C LEU A 124 0.90 3.13 14.79
N CYS A 125 2.10 2.98 14.29
CA CYS A 125 3.04 4.08 14.18
C CYS A 125 3.59 4.14 12.76
N ASN A 126 4.00 5.36 12.37
CA ASN A 126 4.64 5.55 11.08
C ASN A 126 6.11 5.18 11.18
N TYR A 127 6.58 4.69 10.08
CA TYR A 127 7.97 4.38 9.94
C TYR A 127 8.82 5.66 9.90
#